data_84ca85420b8fa77d61af39d391defb92
#
_entry.id   84ca85420b8fa77d61af39d391defb92
#
_cell.length_a   1.000
_cell.length_b   1.000
_cell.length_c   1.000
_cell.angle_alpha   90.00
_cell.angle_beta   90.00
_cell.angle_gamma   90.00
#
_symmetry.space_group_name_H-M   'P 1'
#
loop_
_entity.id
_entity.type
_entity.pdbx_description
1 polymer ?
#
loop_
_entity_poly.entity_id
_entity_poly.type
_entity_poly.pdbx_seq_one_letter_code
_entity_poly.pdbx_strand_id
1 'polypeptide(L)'
;MKVVEIKVIYESDNIDEATKEISNVFYDFGVTGLKIEEPLKDKNPLDFYKDEKQFLMVDNAISAYFPLNFYAEKRKKAILEAFDQKFSDREDIVYTVDFYEYEQEDYENNWKKYLYPEKVSEKFVVKPTWREYTPESNELIIELDPGRAFGTGSHPTTSLCLKLMEEVIKPGDSVIDVGTGSGILMIAAERLGASEIYGTDIDEMAVAAAKENLELNSIDSTKAKVYKGDLISVVKDKKFDVVVANILADVLLILIKDISKVVKKGGKIIFSGIIEDKCDIVKKEVENLGFEVAQVKQDKEWRALLIKA
;
A
#
# COMPACT_ATOMS: atom_id res chain seq x y z
N MET A 1 -15.97 -11.04 -17.68
CA MET A 1 -16.80 -9.85 -18.05
C MET A 1 -15.88 -8.90 -18.79
N LYS A 2 -16.36 -8.20 -19.84
CA LYS A 2 -15.55 -7.19 -20.54
C LYS A 2 -15.67 -5.85 -19.86
N VAL A 3 -14.58 -5.08 -19.84
CA VAL A 3 -14.49 -3.75 -19.25
C VAL A 3 -14.00 -2.76 -20.32
N VAL A 4 -14.53 -1.55 -20.33
CA VAL A 4 -14.00 -0.46 -21.13
C VAL A 4 -13.29 0.53 -20.21
N GLU A 5 -12.03 0.81 -20.52
CA GLU A 5 -11.28 1.94 -19.98
C GLU A 5 -11.57 3.16 -20.83
N ILE A 6 -11.90 4.27 -20.19
CA ILE A 6 -11.99 5.58 -20.80
C ILE A 6 -10.85 6.39 -20.24
N LYS A 7 -9.86 6.68 -21.09
CA LYS A 7 -8.64 7.39 -20.71
C LYS A 7 -8.68 8.81 -21.28
N VAL A 8 -8.57 9.80 -20.42
CA VAL A 8 -8.42 11.21 -20.78
C VAL A 8 -6.98 11.60 -20.57
N ILE A 9 -6.30 11.95 -21.65
CA ILE A 9 -4.95 12.52 -21.64
C ILE A 9 -5.12 14.02 -21.74
N TYR A 10 -4.42 14.79 -20.94
CA TYR A 10 -4.62 16.24 -20.88
C TYR A 10 -3.35 17.02 -20.56
N GLU A 11 -3.33 18.26 -21.04
CA GLU A 11 -2.36 19.30 -20.71
C GLU A 11 -3.11 20.50 -20.15
N SER A 12 -2.56 21.18 -19.15
CA SER A 12 -3.15 22.38 -18.56
C SER A 12 -2.07 23.23 -17.88
N ASP A 13 -2.30 24.54 -17.84
CA ASP A 13 -1.47 25.47 -17.05
C ASP A 13 -1.65 25.25 -15.53
N ASN A 14 -2.78 24.71 -15.11
CA ASN A 14 -3.08 24.31 -13.71
C ASN A 14 -3.49 22.85 -13.65
N ILE A 15 -2.51 21.96 -13.52
CA ILE A 15 -2.71 20.50 -13.53
C ILE A 15 -3.62 20.03 -12.40
N ASP A 16 -3.46 20.57 -11.19
CA ASP A 16 -4.26 20.14 -10.01
C ASP A 16 -5.75 20.44 -10.20
N GLU A 17 -6.08 21.61 -10.73
CA GLU A 17 -7.45 22.01 -11.02
C GLU A 17 -8.03 21.19 -12.17
N ALA A 18 -7.27 21.01 -13.25
CA ALA A 18 -7.67 20.18 -14.39
C ALA A 18 -7.93 18.75 -13.97
N THR A 19 -7.03 18.15 -13.17
CA THR A 19 -7.19 16.81 -12.59
C THR A 19 -8.50 16.67 -11.82
N LYS A 20 -8.80 17.64 -10.97
CA LYS A 20 -10.04 17.67 -10.17
C LYS A 20 -11.29 17.80 -11.04
N GLU A 21 -11.24 18.68 -12.04
CA GLU A 21 -12.40 18.92 -12.91
C GLU A 21 -12.68 17.73 -13.83
N ILE A 22 -11.66 17.10 -14.41
CA ILE A 22 -11.77 15.89 -15.22
C ILE A 22 -12.28 14.72 -14.36
N SER A 23 -11.74 14.56 -13.16
CA SER A 23 -12.19 13.54 -12.20
C SER A 23 -13.67 13.68 -11.86
N ASN A 24 -14.15 14.91 -11.65
CA ASN A 24 -15.55 15.19 -11.35
C ASN A 24 -16.48 14.75 -12.48
N VAL A 25 -16.08 14.92 -13.75
CA VAL A 25 -16.89 14.40 -14.87
C VAL A 25 -17.09 12.90 -14.73
N PHE A 26 -16.06 12.13 -14.42
CA PHE A 26 -16.19 10.69 -14.23
C PHE A 26 -17.04 10.31 -13.00
N TYR A 27 -16.90 11.06 -11.89
CA TYR A 27 -17.72 10.82 -10.70
C TYR A 27 -19.21 11.04 -10.94
N ASP A 28 -19.60 12.00 -11.81
CA ASP A 28 -20.99 12.22 -12.21
C ASP A 28 -21.58 11.02 -12.95
N PHE A 29 -20.74 10.16 -13.55
CA PHE A 29 -21.14 8.89 -14.17
C PHE A 29 -21.11 7.69 -13.20
N GLY A 30 -20.93 7.93 -11.90
CA GLY A 30 -21.01 6.91 -10.84
C GLY A 30 -19.75 6.07 -10.68
N VAL A 31 -18.59 6.55 -11.11
CA VAL A 31 -17.31 5.90 -10.88
C VAL A 31 -16.90 6.06 -9.42
N THR A 32 -16.43 5.00 -8.78
CA THR A 32 -16.01 5.01 -7.38
C THR A 32 -14.49 5.12 -7.20
N GLY A 33 -13.72 4.94 -8.29
CA GLY A 33 -12.26 5.05 -8.29
C GLY A 33 -11.72 5.40 -9.68
N LEU A 34 -10.65 6.16 -9.71
CA LEU A 34 -9.96 6.60 -10.92
C LEU A 34 -8.48 6.19 -10.85
N LYS A 35 -7.90 5.89 -12.01
CA LYS A 35 -6.46 5.80 -12.17
C LYS A 35 -5.94 7.15 -12.65
N ILE A 36 -5.05 7.78 -11.87
CA ILE A 36 -4.39 9.05 -12.22
C ILE A 36 -2.94 8.74 -12.55
N GLU A 37 -2.49 9.19 -13.70
CA GLU A 37 -1.11 9.05 -14.21
C GLU A 37 -0.51 10.45 -14.34
N GLU A 38 0.68 10.65 -13.75
CA GLU A 38 1.42 11.91 -13.79
C GLU A 38 2.79 11.71 -14.42
N PRO A 39 3.33 12.68 -15.17
CA PRO A 39 4.69 12.64 -15.66
C PRO A 39 5.69 12.52 -14.53
N LEU A 40 6.69 11.66 -14.68
CA LEU A 40 7.77 11.51 -13.71
C LEU A 40 8.65 12.75 -13.71
N LYS A 41 8.44 13.67 -12.77
CA LYS A 41 9.12 14.99 -12.70
C LYS A 41 10.60 14.93 -12.31
N ASP A 42 11.14 13.83 -11.75
CA ASP A 42 12.44 13.82 -11.09
C ASP A 42 13.36 12.59 -11.38
N LYS A 43 13.24 11.97 -12.55
CA LYS A 43 14.23 10.95 -12.93
C LYS A 43 15.06 11.43 -14.12
N ASN A 44 16.39 11.44 -13.93
CA ASN A 44 17.36 11.75 -14.98
C ASN A 44 17.09 10.87 -16.21
N PRO A 45 16.90 11.42 -17.42
CA PRO A 45 16.67 10.64 -18.64
C PRO A 45 17.72 9.56 -18.92
N LEU A 46 18.91 9.66 -18.31
CA LEU A 46 20.01 8.69 -18.45
C LEU A 46 19.82 7.39 -17.65
N ASP A 47 18.91 7.35 -16.69
CA ASP A 47 18.63 6.14 -15.90
C ASP A 47 17.73 5.14 -16.65
N PHE A 48 17.17 5.51 -17.79
CA PHE A 48 16.28 4.70 -18.61
C PHE A 48 16.94 3.93 -19.78
N TYR A 49 18.25 4.09 -19.98
CA TYR A 49 18.95 3.55 -21.15
C TYR A 49 19.32 2.05 -21.06
N LYS A 50 18.77 1.28 -20.12
CA LYS A 50 19.07 -0.17 -20.01
C LYS A 50 18.07 -1.11 -20.67
N ASP A 51 16.91 -0.63 -21.12
CA ASP A 51 15.95 -1.46 -21.85
C ASP A 51 15.35 -0.71 -23.05
N GLU A 52 15.73 -1.12 -24.26
CA GLU A 52 15.38 -0.46 -25.55
C GLU A 52 13.89 -0.55 -25.96
N LYS A 53 12.93 -0.77 -25.08
CA LYS A 53 11.52 -1.00 -25.51
C LYS A 53 10.40 -0.32 -24.77
N GLN A 54 10.61 0.65 -23.89
CA GLN A 54 9.47 1.43 -23.39
C GLN A 54 9.85 2.86 -23.00
N PHE A 55 9.83 3.76 -23.98
CA PHE A 55 9.56 5.17 -23.73
C PHE A 55 8.05 5.28 -23.38
N LEU A 56 7.72 5.16 -22.12
CA LEU A 56 6.46 5.67 -21.63
C LEU A 56 6.71 7.13 -21.22
N MET A 57 6.57 8.07 -22.17
CA MET A 57 6.21 9.44 -21.82
C MET A 57 4.84 9.30 -21.17
N VAL A 58 4.79 9.37 -19.85
CA VAL A 58 3.53 9.38 -19.12
C VAL A 58 3.04 10.81 -19.17
N ASP A 59 2.08 11.10 -20.05
CA ASP A 59 1.33 12.35 -20.04
C ASP A 59 0.42 12.37 -18.80
N ASN A 60 -0.03 13.56 -18.39
CA ASN A 60 -1.09 13.60 -17.39
C ASN A 60 -2.31 12.89 -17.96
N ALA A 61 -2.77 11.85 -17.27
CA ALA A 61 -3.93 11.10 -17.73
C ALA A 61 -4.81 10.63 -16.57
N ILE A 62 -6.11 10.55 -16.82
CA ILE A 62 -7.09 10.00 -15.88
C ILE A 62 -7.89 8.93 -16.61
N SER A 63 -7.93 7.73 -16.03
CA SER A 63 -8.71 6.61 -16.55
C SER A 63 -9.83 6.23 -15.61
N ALA A 64 -11.00 5.99 -16.19
CA ALA A 64 -12.17 5.43 -15.54
C ALA A 64 -12.55 4.10 -16.19
N TYR A 65 -13.09 3.17 -15.42
CA TYR A 65 -13.41 1.82 -15.87
C TYR A 65 -14.89 1.54 -15.73
N PHE A 66 -15.50 1.05 -16.80
CA PHE A 66 -16.93 0.75 -16.86
C PHE A 66 -17.18 -0.66 -17.41
N PRO A 67 -18.26 -1.35 -16.96
CA PRO A 67 -18.64 -2.62 -17.55
C PRO A 67 -18.99 -2.46 -19.05
N LEU A 68 -18.44 -3.31 -19.90
CA LEU A 68 -18.82 -3.40 -21.31
C LEU A 68 -20.14 -4.17 -21.40
N ASN A 69 -21.26 -3.48 -21.25
CA ASN A 69 -22.61 -4.02 -21.31
C ASN A 69 -23.43 -3.33 -22.41
N PHE A 70 -24.70 -3.69 -22.52
CA PHE A 70 -25.62 -3.11 -23.50
C PHE A 70 -25.65 -1.57 -23.52
N TYR A 71 -25.32 -0.93 -22.39
CA TYR A 71 -25.30 0.53 -22.27
C TYR A 71 -23.93 1.16 -22.53
N ALA A 72 -22.90 0.38 -22.85
CA ALA A 72 -21.53 0.88 -22.97
C ALA A 72 -21.37 1.98 -24.03
N GLU A 73 -21.92 1.78 -25.23
CA GLU A 73 -21.85 2.76 -26.31
C GLU A 73 -22.61 4.06 -25.98
N LYS A 74 -23.78 3.93 -25.35
CA LYS A 74 -24.53 5.11 -24.90
C LYS A 74 -23.76 5.88 -23.83
N ARG A 75 -23.07 5.17 -22.94
CA ARG A 75 -22.24 5.76 -21.87
C ARG A 75 -21.02 6.45 -22.46
N LYS A 76 -20.28 5.80 -23.38
CA LYS A 76 -19.14 6.41 -24.09
C LYS A 76 -19.56 7.74 -24.72
N LYS A 77 -20.67 7.76 -25.45
CA LYS A 77 -21.19 8.97 -26.07
C LYS A 77 -21.55 10.05 -25.06
N ALA A 78 -22.25 9.70 -23.99
CA ALA A 78 -22.64 10.64 -22.94
C ALA A 78 -21.43 11.24 -22.20
N ILE A 79 -20.37 10.45 -22.00
CA ILE A 79 -19.12 10.95 -21.39
C ILE A 79 -18.43 11.92 -22.34
N LEU A 80 -18.31 11.61 -23.63
CA LEU A 80 -17.75 12.55 -24.62
C LEU A 80 -18.53 13.86 -24.65
N GLU A 81 -19.86 13.79 -24.71
CA GLU A 81 -20.72 14.98 -24.69
C GLU A 81 -20.54 15.81 -23.40
N ALA A 82 -20.31 15.17 -22.25
CA ALA A 82 -20.05 15.86 -20.99
C ALA A 82 -18.68 16.55 -20.98
N PHE A 83 -17.64 15.91 -21.54
CA PHE A 83 -16.33 16.52 -21.73
C PHE A 83 -16.39 17.73 -22.68
N ASP A 84 -17.04 17.56 -23.85
CA ASP A 84 -17.20 18.65 -24.81
C ASP A 84 -17.95 19.83 -24.21
N GLN A 85 -19.05 19.60 -23.50
CA GLN A 85 -19.82 20.66 -22.84
C GLN A 85 -19.02 21.42 -21.80
N LYS A 86 -18.08 20.75 -21.12
CA LYS A 86 -17.34 21.33 -20.02
C LYS A 86 -16.05 22.01 -20.47
N PHE A 87 -15.39 21.50 -21.50
CA PHE A 87 -14.03 21.89 -21.85
C PHE A 87 -13.86 22.43 -23.28
N SER A 88 -14.85 22.33 -24.20
CA SER A 88 -14.71 22.76 -25.60
C SER A 88 -14.37 24.26 -25.78
N ASP A 89 -14.84 25.09 -24.86
CA ASP A 89 -14.61 26.55 -24.89
C ASP A 89 -13.44 27.00 -24.01
N ARG A 90 -12.67 26.03 -23.45
CA ARG A 90 -11.52 26.26 -22.55
C ARG A 90 -10.22 26.23 -23.34
N GLU A 91 -9.44 27.32 -23.30
CA GLU A 91 -8.10 27.39 -23.92
C GLU A 91 -6.99 26.89 -22.98
N ASP A 92 -7.27 26.80 -21.68
CA ASP A 92 -6.33 26.41 -20.63
C ASP A 92 -6.25 24.91 -20.39
N ILE A 93 -7.11 24.10 -21.03
CA ILE A 93 -7.09 22.65 -20.97
C ILE A 93 -7.18 22.08 -22.39
N VAL A 94 -6.17 21.33 -22.79
CA VAL A 94 -6.17 20.55 -24.02
C VAL A 94 -6.31 19.07 -23.62
N TYR A 95 -7.22 18.34 -24.20
CA TYR A 95 -7.46 16.94 -23.85
C TYR A 95 -7.79 16.05 -25.05
N THR A 96 -7.52 14.76 -24.90
CA THR A 96 -7.97 13.69 -25.79
C THR A 96 -8.66 12.60 -24.97
N VAL A 97 -9.63 11.90 -25.55
CA VAL A 97 -10.35 10.82 -24.91
C VAL A 97 -10.19 9.55 -25.73
N ASP A 98 -9.54 8.57 -25.15
CA ASP A 98 -9.31 7.25 -25.76
C ASP A 98 -10.16 6.18 -25.07
N PHE A 99 -10.53 5.14 -25.83
CA PHE A 99 -11.30 4.00 -25.35
C PHE A 99 -10.54 2.71 -25.60
N TYR A 100 -10.36 1.93 -24.55
CA TYR A 100 -9.72 0.62 -24.61
C TYR A 100 -10.66 -0.44 -24.06
N GLU A 101 -10.83 -1.55 -24.77
CA GLU A 101 -11.66 -2.67 -24.34
C GLU A 101 -10.75 -3.81 -23.88
N TYR A 102 -11.04 -4.33 -22.69
CA TYR A 102 -10.30 -5.43 -22.09
C TYR A 102 -11.22 -6.58 -21.71
N GLU A 103 -10.75 -7.81 -21.91
CA GLU A 103 -11.31 -8.93 -21.14
C GLU A 103 -10.99 -8.71 -19.65
N GLN A 104 -11.88 -9.10 -18.76
CA GLN A 104 -11.69 -8.91 -17.32
C GLN A 104 -10.38 -9.56 -16.82
N GLU A 105 -10.02 -10.72 -17.38
CA GLU A 105 -8.77 -11.41 -17.10
C GLU A 105 -7.53 -10.60 -17.54
N ASP A 106 -7.60 -9.91 -18.68
CA ASP A 106 -6.52 -9.04 -19.17
C ASP A 106 -6.42 -7.77 -18.33
N TYR A 107 -7.54 -7.23 -17.88
CA TYR A 107 -7.57 -6.07 -16.98
C TYR A 107 -7.00 -6.43 -15.61
N GLU A 108 -7.45 -7.53 -15.00
CA GLU A 108 -6.96 -8.02 -13.71
C GLU A 108 -5.46 -8.35 -13.73
N ASN A 109 -4.90 -8.66 -14.90
CA ASN A 109 -3.49 -8.99 -15.06
C ASN A 109 -2.62 -7.86 -15.64
N ASN A 110 -3.20 -6.82 -16.23
CA ASN A 110 -2.41 -5.79 -16.92
C ASN A 110 -1.50 -4.99 -15.97
N TRP A 111 -1.97 -4.71 -14.75
CA TRP A 111 -1.16 -4.06 -13.72
C TRP A 111 0.05 -4.90 -13.26
N LYS A 112 -0.04 -6.23 -13.37
CA LYS A 112 1.07 -7.15 -13.07
C LYS A 112 2.31 -6.89 -13.92
N LYS A 113 2.14 -6.36 -15.13
CA LYS A 113 3.24 -6.04 -16.05
C LYS A 113 4.13 -4.92 -15.50
N TYR A 114 3.58 -4.04 -14.69
CA TYR A 114 4.25 -2.85 -14.16
C TYR A 114 4.85 -3.05 -12.76
N LEU A 115 4.58 -4.19 -12.13
CA LEU A 115 5.20 -4.52 -10.85
C LEU A 115 6.51 -5.30 -11.06
N TYR A 116 7.56 -4.75 -10.50
CA TYR A 116 8.90 -5.31 -10.49
C TYR A 116 9.36 -5.53 -9.05
N PRO A 117 10.37 -6.39 -8.82
CA PRO A 117 11.03 -6.46 -7.53
C PRO A 117 11.55 -5.09 -7.12
N GLU A 118 11.23 -4.67 -5.91
CA GLU A 118 11.58 -3.34 -5.39
C GLU A 118 12.30 -3.47 -4.05
N LYS A 119 13.42 -2.77 -3.91
CA LYS A 119 14.14 -2.67 -2.64
C LYS A 119 13.48 -1.62 -1.76
N VAL A 120 12.82 -2.07 -0.71
CA VAL A 120 11.96 -1.22 0.15
C VAL A 120 12.64 -0.79 1.46
N SER A 121 13.80 -1.41 1.80
CA SER A 121 14.63 -1.07 2.96
C SER A 121 16.09 -1.46 2.71
N GLU A 122 16.95 -1.47 3.73
CA GLU A 122 18.34 -1.88 3.57
C GLU A 122 18.46 -3.36 3.20
N LYS A 123 17.63 -4.22 3.80
CA LYS A 123 17.68 -5.67 3.58
C LYS A 123 16.52 -6.21 2.77
N PHE A 124 15.34 -5.59 2.83
CA PHE A 124 14.16 -6.17 2.22
C PHE A 124 13.96 -5.77 0.77
N VAL A 125 13.73 -6.79 -0.05
CA VAL A 125 13.23 -6.67 -1.42
C VAL A 125 11.86 -7.33 -1.49
N VAL A 126 10.85 -6.58 -1.92
CA VAL A 126 9.50 -7.12 -2.19
C VAL A 126 9.44 -7.54 -3.65
N LYS A 127 9.04 -8.77 -3.88
CA LYS A 127 8.98 -9.39 -5.19
C LYS A 127 7.57 -9.91 -5.47
N PRO A 128 6.95 -9.54 -6.60
CA PRO A 128 5.73 -10.20 -7.07
C PRO A 128 5.98 -11.68 -7.41
N THR A 129 5.00 -12.55 -7.19
CA THR A 129 5.11 -14.01 -7.44
C THR A 129 5.52 -14.36 -8.85
N TRP A 130 5.10 -13.59 -9.86
CA TRP A 130 5.36 -13.82 -11.29
C TRP A 130 6.68 -13.23 -11.80
N ARG A 131 7.51 -12.63 -10.94
CA ARG A 131 8.82 -12.10 -11.32
C ARG A 131 9.93 -12.95 -10.76
N GLU A 132 10.93 -13.20 -11.60
CA GLU A 132 12.21 -13.77 -11.15
C GLU A 132 13.08 -12.65 -10.57
N TYR A 133 13.80 -12.97 -9.51
CA TYR A 133 14.76 -12.08 -8.89
C TYR A 133 15.88 -12.88 -8.26
N THR A 134 17.11 -12.48 -8.52
CA THR A 134 18.30 -13.08 -7.89
C THR A 134 18.77 -12.15 -6.77
N PRO A 135 18.60 -12.55 -5.49
CA PRO A 135 18.96 -11.68 -4.37
C PRO A 135 20.46 -11.47 -4.25
N GLU A 136 20.85 -10.30 -3.77
CA GLU A 136 22.21 -10.05 -3.28
C GLU A 136 22.43 -10.75 -1.93
N SER A 137 23.70 -10.88 -1.50
CA SER A 137 24.09 -11.72 -0.35
C SER A 137 23.44 -11.36 0.99
N ASN A 138 22.94 -10.15 1.14
CA ASN A 138 22.32 -9.63 2.37
C ASN A 138 20.83 -9.30 2.22
N GLU A 139 20.23 -9.61 1.10
CA GLU A 139 18.83 -9.30 0.83
C GLU A 139 17.90 -10.39 1.35
N LEU A 140 16.81 -9.94 1.97
CA LEU A 140 15.73 -10.76 2.47
C LEU A 140 14.51 -10.57 1.54
N ILE A 141 14.11 -11.65 0.89
CA ILE A 141 13.03 -11.59 -0.09
C ILE A 141 11.68 -11.79 0.58
N ILE A 142 10.76 -10.87 0.28
CA ILE A 142 9.34 -10.99 0.59
C ILE A 142 8.61 -11.20 -0.73
N GLU A 143 8.07 -12.37 -0.94
CA GLU A 143 7.26 -12.67 -2.11
C GLU A 143 5.79 -12.40 -1.81
N LEU A 144 5.11 -11.61 -2.66
CA LEU A 144 3.71 -11.26 -2.48
C LEU A 144 2.91 -11.46 -3.77
N ASP A 145 1.62 -11.79 -3.58
CA ASP A 145 0.61 -11.55 -4.59
C ASP A 145 -0.15 -10.25 -4.23
N PRO A 146 0.17 -9.11 -4.86
CA PRO A 146 -0.35 -7.81 -4.45
C PRO A 146 -1.82 -7.56 -4.83
N GLY A 147 -2.54 -8.52 -5.37
CA GLY A 147 -3.89 -8.31 -5.91
C GLY A 147 -5.03 -8.30 -4.89
N ARG A 148 -4.83 -8.66 -3.62
CA ARG A 148 -5.93 -9.00 -2.71
C ARG A 148 -6.01 -8.22 -1.41
N ALA A 149 -4.95 -7.54 -0.97
CA ALA A 149 -4.95 -6.78 0.29
C ALA A 149 -3.99 -5.59 0.24
N PHE A 150 -4.21 -4.62 1.13
CA PHE A 150 -3.29 -3.49 1.33
C PHE A 150 -1.93 -3.97 1.85
N GLY A 151 -0.85 -3.27 1.48
CA GLY A 151 0.52 -3.59 1.92
C GLY A 151 1.34 -4.28 0.85
N THR A 152 1.49 -3.64 -0.33
CA THR A 152 2.32 -4.13 -1.44
C THR A 152 3.82 -3.91 -1.22
N GLY A 153 4.22 -3.25 -0.12
CA GLY A 153 5.62 -2.97 0.23
C GLY A 153 6.12 -1.62 -0.25
N SER A 154 5.69 -1.11 -1.39
CA SER A 154 6.14 0.15 -1.98
C SER A 154 5.60 1.41 -1.28
N HIS A 155 4.54 1.28 -0.45
CA HIS A 155 4.01 2.42 0.27
C HIS A 155 5.00 2.90 1.35
N PRO A 156 5.25 4.22 1.50
CA PRO A 156 6.18 4.77 2.50
C PRO A 156 5.98 4.22 3.92
N THR A 157 4.74 4.05 4.37
CA THR A 157 4.44 3.55 5.71
C THR A 157 4.94 2.12 5.94
N THR A 158 4.85 1.26 4.93
CA THR A 158 5.37 -0.12 5.00
C THR A 158 6.89 -0.12 5.00
N SER A 159 7.53 0.65 4.12
CA SER A 159 8.99 0.82 4.10
C SER A 159 9.53 1.33 5.44
N LEU A 160 8.85 2.30 6.06
CA LEU A 160 9.22 2.81 7.39
C LEU A 160 9.12 1.73 8.47
N CYS A 161 8.07 0.89 8.47
CA CYS A 161 7.96 -0.26 9.37
C CYS A 161 9.12 -1.24 9.18
N LEU A 162 9.40 -1.65 7.94
CA LEU A 162 10.45 -2.59 7.62
C LEU A 162 11.83 -2.09 8.11
N LYS A 163 12.15 -0.81 7.88
CA LYS A 163 13.37 -0.17 8.38
C LYS A 163 13.48 -0.20 9.90
N LEU A 164 12.38 0.02 10.62
CA LEU A 164 12.40 -0.06 12.09
C LEU A 164 12.47 -1.50 12.58
N MET A 165 11.80 -2.44 11.91
CA MET A 165 11.86 -3.86 12.25
C MET A 165 13.28 -4.42 12.10
N GLU A 166 14.04 -4.02 11.07
CA GLU A 166 15.45 -4.39 10.88
C GLU A 166 16.34 -3.96 12.04
N GLU A 167 16.01 -2.85 12.70
CA GLU A 167 16.80 -2.33 13.83
C GLU A 167 16.51 -3.04 15.15
N VAL A 168 15.28 -3.56 15.33
CA VAL A 168 14.84 -3.99 16.67
C VAL A 168 14.55 -5.47 16.82
N ILE A 169 14.11 -6.17 15.75
CA ILE A 169 13.80 -7.61 15.83
C ILE A 169 15.08 -8.41 15.93
N LYS A 170 15.09 -9.32 16.90
CA LYS A 170 16.19 -10.27 17.15
C LYS A 170 15.71 -11.70 16.90
N PRO A 171 16.63 -12.59 16.51
CA PRO A 171 16.30 -14.01 16.45
C PRO A 171 15.73 -14.52 17.78
N GLY A 172 14.59 -15.21 17.69
CA GLY A 172 13.87 -15.74 18.85
C GLY A 172 12.76 -14.86 19.40
N ASP A 173 12.64 -13.59 18.96
CA ASP A 173 11.57 -12.71 19.40
C ASP A 173 10.18 -13.23 19.01
N SER A 174 9.19 -12.91 19.84
CA SER A 174 7.77 -13.03 19.53
C SER A 174 7.24 -11.69 18.98
N VAL A 175 6.54 -11.74 17.86
CA VAL A 175 6.06 -10.54 17.14
C VAL A 175 4.57 -10.62 16.91
N ILE A 176 3.87 -9.49 17.06
CA ILE A 176 2.49 -9.33 16.58
C ILE A 176 2.38 -8.17 15.61
N ASP A 177 1.68 -8.42 14.49
CA ASP A 177 1.31 -7.45 13.48
C ASP A 177 -0.19 -7.17 13.57
N VAL A 178 -0.56 -5.96 14.00
CA VAL A 178 -1.94 -5.53 14.23
C VAL A 178 -2.45 -4.75 13.03
N GLY A 179 -3.47 -5.27 12.36
CA GLY A 179 -3.91 -4.81 11.05
C GLY A 179 -2.96 -5.32 9.96
N THR A 180 -2.82 -6.65 9.90
CA THR A 180 -1.74 -7.30 9.12
C THR A 180 -1.87 -7.13 7.60
N GLY A 181 -3.07 -6.87 7.10
CA GLY A 181 -3.32 -6.69 5.67
C GLY A 181 -2.82 -7.87 4.83
N SER A 182 -1.84 -7.64 3.98
CA SER A 182 -1.20 -8.66 3.14
C SER A 182 -0.33 -9.66 3.91
N GLY A 183 -0.02 -9.42 5.19
CA GLY A 183 0.92 -10.21 5.97
C GLY A 183 2.40 -9.85 5.75
N ILE A 184 2.70 -8.80 5.01
CA ILE A 184 4.07 -8.41 4.65
C ILE A 184 4.97 -8.23 5.88
N LEU A 185 4.48 -7.60 6.95
CA LEU A 185 5.26 -7.37 8.17
C LEU A 185 5.45 -8.68 8.98
N MET A 186 4.51 -9.62 8.88
CA MET A 186 4.68 -10.97 9.43
C MET A 186 5.79 -11.73 8.70
N ILE A 187 5.83 -11.67 7.37
CA ILE A 187 6.88 -12.28 6.55
C ILE A 187 8.23 -11.65 6.90
N ALA A 188 8.28 -10.33 7.02
CA ALA A 188 9.49 -9.61 7.42
C ALA A 188 9.98 -10.04 8.81
N ALA A 189 9.08 -10.20 9.78
CA ALA A 189 9.43 -10.68 11.12
C ALA A 189 10.07 -12.08 11.08
N GLU A 190 9.52 -12.97 10.23
CA GLU A 190 10.08 -14.31 10.02
C GLU A 190 11.49 -14.26 9.43
N ARG A 191 11.70 -13.48 8.39
CA ARG A 191 13.00 -13.31 7.75
C ARG A 191 14.07 -12.71 8.68
N LEU A 192 13.65 -11.91 9.68
CA LEU A 192 14.52 -11.38 10.73
C LEU A 192 14.77 -12.36 11.88
N GLY A 193 14.15 -13.55 11.83
CA GLY A 193 14.40 -14.63 12.79
C GLY A 193 13.43 -14.68 13.96
N ALA A 194 12.29 -13.98 13.92
CA ALA A 194 11.25 -14.13 14.93
C ALA A 194 10.80 -15.59 15.05
N SER A 195 10.57 -16.05 16.27
CA SER A 195 10.24 -17.46 16.57
C SER A 195 8.74 -17.73 16.65
N GLU A 196 7.96 -16.73 17.03
CA GLU A 196 6.52 -16.80 17.15
C GLU A 196 5.91 -15.51 16.56
N ILE A 197 5.03 -15.64 15.57
CA ILE A 197 4.49 -14.50 14.82
C ILE A 197 2.97 -14.59 14.79
N TYR A 198 2.33 -13.48 15.16
CA TYR A 198 0.88 -13.34 15.14
C TYR A 198 0.50 -12.18 14.23
N GLY A 199 -0.57 -12.37 13.48
CA GLY A 199 -1.22 -11.30 12.73
C GLY A 199 -2.69 -11.22 13.08
N THR A 200 -3.24 -10.03 13.19
CA THR A 200 -4.68 -9.79 13.38
C THR A 200 -5.19 -8.83 12.34
N ASP A 201 -6.37 -9.08 11.82
CA ASP A 201 -7.08 -8.14 10.96
C ASP A 201 -8.59 -8.27 11.15
N ILE A 202 -9.32 -7.17 11.02
CA ILE A 202 -10.78 -7.16 11.11
C ILE A 202 -11.41 -7.67 9.81
N ASP A 203 -10.72 -7.49 8.68
CA ASP A 203 -11.17 -7.92 7.37
C ASP A 203 -10.79 -9.39 7.10
N GLU A 204 -11.80 -10.20 6.81
CA GLU A 204 -11.61 -11.62 6.49
C GLU A 204 -10.82 -11.83 5.20
N MET A 205 -10.94 -10.90 4.23
CA MET A 205 -10.17 -10.96 3.00
C MET A 205 -8.68 -10.70 3.25
N ALA A 206 -8.35 -9.76 4.14
CA ALA A 206 -6.98 -9.52 4.57
C ALA A 206 -6.39 -10.74 5.31
N VAL A 207 -7.17 -11.37 6.20
CA VAL A 207 -6.76 -12.60 6.88
C VAL A 207 -6.48 -13.74 5.89
N ALA A 208 -7.30 -13.89 4.85
CA ALA A 208 -7.09 -14.90 3.81
C ALA A 208 -5.82 -14.58 2.99
N ALA A 209 -5.66 -13.32 2.56
CA ALA A 209 -4.49 -12.88 1.81
C ALA A 209 -3.18 -13.05 2.60
N ALA A 210 -3.18 -12.70 3.90
CA ALA A 210 -2.01 -12.90 4.76
C ALA A 210 -1.62 -14.39 4.85
N LYS A 211 -2.58 -15.29 5.00
CA LYS A 211 -2.31 -16.75 5.03
C LYS A 211 -1.72 -17.23 3.71
N GLU A 212 -2.32 -16.85 2.57
CA GLU A 212 -1.81 -17.20 1.25
C GLU A 212 -0.37 -16.69 1.04
N ASN A 213 -0.08 -15.44 1.43
CA ASN A 213 1.26 -14.87 1.32
C ASN A 213 2.28 -15.54 2.26
N LEU A 214 1.88 -15.95 3.45
CA LEU A 214 2.74 -16.74 4.35
C LEU A 214 3.08 -18.10 3.72
N GLU A 215 2.11 -18.79 3.12
CA GLU A 215 2.34 -20.05 2.39
C GLU A 215 3.28 -19.85 1.19
N LEU A 216 3.11 -18.79 0.39
CA LEU A 216 4.01 -18.42 -0.71
C LEU A 216 5.46 -18.26 -0.25
N ASN A 217 5.65 -17.73 0.96
CA ASN A 217 6.98 -17.55 1.56
C ASN A 217 7.47 -18.79 2.32
N SER A 218 6.77 -19.93 2.24
CA SER A 218 7.09 -21.19 2.94
C SER A 218 7.15 -21.05 4.47
N ILE A 219 6.31 -20.18 5.03
CA ILE A 219 6.23 -19.94 6.48
C ILE A 219 5.17 -20.84 7.08
N ASP A 220 5.60 -21.68 8.02
CA ASP A 220 4.76 -22.68 8.66
C ASP A 220 3.71 -22.04 9.60
N SER A 221 2.47 -22.54 9.54
CA SER A 221 1.35 -22.09 10.38
C SER A 221 1.57 -22.37 11.88
N THR A 222 2.51 -23.21 12.26
CA THR A 222 2.92 -23.40 13.66
C THR A 222 3.72 -22.20 14.16
N LYS A 223 4.48 -21.53 13.28
CA LYS A 223 5.33 -20.38 13.57
C LYS A 223 4.57 -19.05 13.41
N ALA A 224 3.74 -18.93 12.36
CA ALA A 224 2.98 -17.73 12.06
C ALA A 224 1.47 -18.01 12.04
N LYS A 225 0.70 -17.27 12.84
CA LYS A 225 -0.73 -17.45 13.02
C LYS A 225 -1.50 -16.17 12.70
N VAL A 226 -2.49 -16.26 11.83
CA VAL A 226 -3.34 -15.11 11.45
C VAL A 226 -4.75 -15.32 11.96
N TYR A 227 -5.27 -14.31 12.66
CA TYR A 227 -6.59 -14.34 13.26
C TYR A 227 -7.47 -13.20 12.76
N LYS A 228 -8.73 -13.49 12.49
CA LYS A 228 -9.74 -12.46 12.33
C LYS A 228 -10.10 -11.89 13.70
N GLY A 229 -9.93 -10.59 13.89
CA GLY A 229 -10.26 -9.93 15.14
C GLY A 229 -10.06 -8.42 15.09
N ASP A 230 -10.76 -7.72 15.97
CA ASP A 230 -10.60 -6.28 16.15
C ASP A 230 -9.35 -6.00 17.00
N LEU A 231 -8.34 -5.41 16.37
CA LEU A 231 -7.04 -5.08 16.96
C LEU A 231 -6.44 -6.30 17.70
N ILE A 232 -6.30 -6.18 19.03
CA ILE A 232 -5.68 -7.21 19.88
C ILE A 232 -6.70 -8.09 20.62
N SER A 233 -7.98 -7.99 20.26
CA SER A 233 -9.07 -8.65 21.00
C SER A 233 -8.93 -10.18 21.10
N VAL A 234 -8.31 -10.80 20.09
CA VAL A 234 -8.14 -12.25 19.99
C VAL A 234 -6.84 -12.79 20.61
N VAL A 235 -5.93 -11.91 21.06
CA VAL A 235 -4.60 -12.27 21.60
C VAL A 235 -4.39 -11.75 23.02
N LYS A 236 -5.47 -11.49 23.77
CA LYS A 236 -5.48 -10.80 25.08
C LYS A 236 -4.55 -11.40 26.15
N ASP A 237 -4.28 -12.69 26.08
CA ASP A 237 -3.51 -13.40 27.12
C ASP A 237 -2.02 -13.58 26.73
N LYS A 238 -1.61 -13.01 25.61
CA LYS A 238 -0.22 -13.11 25.13
C LYS A 238 0.48 -11.78 25.18
N LYS A 239 1.80 -11.84 25.46
CA LYS A 239 2.70 -10.69 25.39
C LYS A 239 3.82 -10.96 24.42
N PHE A 240 4.16 -9.94 23.64
CA PHE A 240 5.12 -10.00 22.55
C PHE A 240 6.35 -9.13 22.83
N ASP A 241 7.50 -9.53 22.31
CA ASP A 241 8.73 -8.76 22.37
C ASP A 241 8.62 -7.53 21.46
N VAL A 242 7.95 -7.70 20.29
CA VAL A 242 7.72 -6.61 19.34
C VAL A 242 6.25 -6.58 18.93
N VAL A 243 5.65 -5.40 18.98
CA VAL A 243 4.30 -5.11 18.46
C VAL A 243 4.45 -4.16 17.29
N VAL A 244 3.89 -4.52 16.13
CA VAL A 244 3.90 -3.67 14.94
C VAL A 244 2.45 -3.36 14.55
N ALA A 245 2.19 -2.11 14.14
CA ALA A 245 0.90 -1.72 13.59
C ALA A 245 1.11 -0.63 12.51
N ASN A 246 0.73 -0.95 11.27
CA ASN A 246 0.73 -0.01 10.15
C ASN A 246 -0.72 0.29 9.77
N ILE A 247 -1.40 1.09 10.58
CA ILE A 247 -2.81 1.42 10.48
C ILE A 247 -3.04 2.93 10.66
N LEU A 248 -4.25 3.39 10.35
CA LEU A 248 -4.58 4.81 10.47
C LEU A 248 -4.39 5.32 11.91
N ALA A 249 -3.92 6.57 12.04
CA ALA A 249 -3.63 7.20 13.33
C ALA A 249 -4.82 7.16 14.31
N ASP A 250 -6.05 7.36 13.83
CA ASP A 250 -7.24 7.33 14.67
C ASP A 250 -7.51 5.92 15.25
N VAL A 251 -7.14 4.87 14.53
CA VAL A 251 -7.20 3.48 15.00
C VAL A 251 -6.06 3.17 15.96
N LEU A 252 -4.85 3.72 15.71
CA LEU A 252 -3.73 3.64 16.67
C LEU A 252 -4.09 4.23 18.02
N LEU A 253 -4.81 5.36 18.07
CA LEU A 253 -5.27 5.99 19.31
C LEU A 253 -6.23 5.08 20.12
N ILE A 254 -6.94 4.17 19.46
CA ILE A 254 -7.75 3.15 20.12
C ILE A 254 -6.84 2.03 20.65
N LEU A 255 -5.92 1.52 19.82
CA LEU A 255 -4.99 0.45 20.17
C LEU A 255 -4.10 0.82 21.35
N ILE A 256 -3.61 2.06 21.41
CA ILE A 256 -2.72 2.58 22.47
C ILE A 256 -3.32 2.33 23.84
N LYS A 257 -4.63 2.48 24.05
CA LYS A 257 -5.28 2.30 25.35
C LYS A 257 -5.07 0.90 25.96
N ASP A 258 -4.88 -0.08 25.10
CA ASP A 258 -4.77 -1.49 25.49
C ASP A 258 -3.39 -2.11 25.19
N ILE A 259 -2.47 -1.37 24.57
CA ILE A 259 -1.18 -1.87 24.07
C ILE A 259 -0.32 -2.51 25.17
N SER A 260 -0.39 -2.01 26.40
CA SER A 260 0.34 -2.55 27.57
C SER A 260 -0.07 -3.98 27.91
N LYS A 261 -1.26 -4.43 27.44
CA LYS A 261 -1.74 -5.80 27.67
C LYS A 261 -0.98 -6.82 26.83
N VAL A 262 -0.43 -6.41 25.69
CA VAL A 262 0.19 -7.30 24.69
C VAL A 262 1.67 -7.08 24.49
N VAL A 263 2.26 -5.99 24.99
CA VAL A 263 3.70 -5.78 24.94
C VAL A 263 4.38 -6.29 26.21
N LYS A 264 5.54 -6.94 26.10
CA LYS A 264 6.38 -7.32 27.23
C LYS A 264 7.06 -6.09 27.85
N LYS A 265 7.41 -6.16 29.11
CA LYS A 265 8.26 -5.13 29.75
C LYS A 265 9.61 -5.05 29.03
N GLY A 266 10.01 -3.88 28.58
CA GLY A 266 11.20 -3.66 27.76
C GLY A 266 11.04 -4.05 26.29
N GLY A 267 9.85 -4.48 25.90
CA GLY A 267 9.51 -4.75 24.49
C GLY A 267 9.52 -3.49 23.63
N LYS A 268 9.35 -3.68 22.33
CA LYS A 268 9.34 -2.61 21.33
C LYS A 268 7.97 -2.53 20.67
N ILE A 269 7.57 -1.30 20.32
CA ILE A 269 6.36 -1.05 19.57
C ILE A 269 6.73 -0.21 18.35
N ILE A 270 6.22 -0.60 17.18
CA ILE A 270 6.39 0.14 15.93
C ILE A 270 5.01 0.56 15.45
N PHE A 271 4.76 1.86 15.41
CA PHE A 271 3.55 2.42 14.83
C PHE A 271 3.87 3.16 13.54
N SER A 272 3.09 2.92 12.50
CA SER A 272 3.15 3.59 11.19
C SER A 272 1.74 3.81 10.64
N GLY A 273 1.65 4.40 9.44
CA GLY A 273 0.35 4.85 8.92
C GLY A 273 -0.07 6.20 9.50
N ILE A 274 0.87 6.94 10.05
CA ILE A 274 0.65 8.21 10.72
C ILE A 274 0.99 9.35 9.76
N ILE A 275 0.00 10.15 9.38
CA ILE A 275 0.25 11.40 8.66
C ILE A 275 0.85 12.44 9.62
N GLU A 276 1.69 13.35 9.11
CA GLU A 276 2.44 14.32 9.89
C GLU A 276 1.60 15.04 10.95
N ASP A 277 0.43 15.57 10.55
CA ASP A 277 -0.48 16.33 11.42
C ASP A 277 -1.00 15.52 12.63
N LYS A 278 -0.98 14.19 12.54
CA LYS A 278 -1.42 13.30 13.62
C LYS A 278 -0.27 12.78 14.48
N CYS A 279 0.98 13.05 14.11
CA CYS A 279 2.15 12.47 14.78
C CYS A 279 2.23 12.87 16.25
N ASP A 280 2.05 14.15 16.57
CA ASP A 280 2.22 14.66 17.93
C ASP A 280 1.12 14.15 18.88
N ILE A 281 -0.10 13.97 18.40
CA ILE A 281 -1.17 13.40 19.23
C ILE A 281 -0.89 11.93 19.55
N VAL A 282 -0.41 11.14 18.58
CA VAL A 282 -0.05 9.73 18.80
C VAL A 282 1.11 9.62 19.79
N LYS A 283 2.17 10.45 19.65
CA LYS A 283 3.30 10.50 20.59
C LYS A 283 2.83 10.78 22.01
N LYS A 284 2.03 11.83 22.19
CA LYS A 284 1.51 12.23 23.49
C LYS A 284 0.73 11.12 24.17
N GLU A 285 -0.13 10.41 23.43
CA GLU A 285 -0.90 9.29 24.00
C GLU A 285 -0.01 8.10 24.41
N VAL A 286 1.05 7.83 23.66
CA VAL A 286 2.07 6.81 24.03
C VAL A 286 2.83 7.23 25.30
N GLU A 287 3.26 8.48 25.39
CA GLU A 287 3.99 9.03 26.54
C GLU A 287 3.12 9.08 27.80
N ASN A 288 1.81 9.34 27.67
CA ASN A 288 0.83 9.30 28.77
C ASN A 288 0.74 7.91 29.42
N LEU A 289 1.08 6.82 28.71
CA LEU A 289 1.19 5.47 29.26
C LEU A 289 2.52 5.20 29.95
N GLY A 290 3.44 6.14 29.94
CA GLY A 290 4.80 6.00 30.50
C GLY A 290 5.78 5.31 29.55
N PHE A 291 5.46 5.17 28.28
CA PHE A 291 6.35 4.62 27.27
C PHE A 291 7.25 5.73 26.66
N GLU A 292 8.43 5.35 26.19
CA GLU A 292 9.41 6.27 25.57
C GLU A 292 9.30 6.20 24.05
N VAL A 293 9.04 7.32 23.38
CA VAL A 293 9.23 7.43 21.93
C VAL A 293 10.72 7.55 21.63
N ALA A 294 11.35 6.44 21.27
CA ALA A 294 12.80 6.37 21.09
C ALA A 294 13.26 6.94 19.74
N GLN A 295 12.44 6.82 18.69
CA GLN A 295 12.78 7.27 17.35
C GLN A 295 11.53 7.63 16.56
N VAL A 296 11.67 8.60 15.66
CA VAL A 296 10.68 8.95 14.65
C VAL A 296 11.38 8.86 13.29
N LYS A 297 10.86 8.00 12.41
CA LYS A 297 11.26 7.99 11.00
C LYS A 297 10.20 8.70 10.16
N GLN A 298 10.64 9.32 9.08
CA GLN A 298 9.75 10.02 8.16
C GLN A 298 10.06 9.68 6.70
N ASP A 299 9.02 9.67 5.89
CA ASP A 299 9.10 9.62 4.42
C ASP A 299 7.91 10.40 3.87
N LYS A 300 8.20 11.51 3.19
CA LYS A 300 7.19 12.49 2.76
C LYS A 300 6.29 12.92 3.93
N GLU A 301 4.97 12.87 3.75
CA GLU A 301 3.96 13.17 4.78
C GLU A 301 3.80 12.09 5.85
N TRP A 302 4.44 10.93 5.71
CA TRP A 302 4.27 9.78 6.59
C TRP A 302 5.30 9.72 7.71
N ARG A 303 4.87 9.26 8.87
CA ARG A 303 5.68 9.08 10.08
C ARG A 303 5.54 7.67 10.60
N ALA A 304 6.65 7.14 11.13
CA ALA A 304 6.66 5.92 11.92
C ALA A 304 7.40 6.14 13.23
N LEU A 305 6.89 5.56 14.29
CA LEU A 305 7.41 5.68 15.66
C LEU A 305 7.99 4.36 16.12
N LEU A 306 9.21 4.40 16.67
CA LEU A 306 9.75 3.33 17.49
C LEU A 306 9.57 3.71 18.97
N ILE A 307 8.92 2.84 19.74
CA ILE A 307 8.53 3.07 21.12
C ILE A 307 9.13 1.95 21.99
N LYS A 308 9.62 2.30 23.16
CA LYS A 308 10.07 1.37 24.21
C LYS A 308 9.02 1.30 25.33
N ALA A 309 8.59 0.06 25.65
CA ALA A 309 7.60 -0.24 26.68
C ALA A 309 8.26 -0.54 28.05
#